data_527d7f256821b39a7b637b431b66c557
#
_entry.id   527d7f256821b39a7b637b431b66c557
#
_cell.length_a   1.000
_cell.length_b   1.000
_cell.length_c   1.000
_cell.angle_alpha   90.00
_cell.angle_beta   90.00
_cell.angle_gamma   90.00
#
_symmetry.space_group_name_H-M   'P 1'
#
loop_
_entity.id
_entity.type
_entity.pdbx_description
1 polymer ?
#
loop_
_entity_poly.entity_id
_entity_poly.type
_entity_poly.pdbx_seq_one_letter_code
_entity_poly.pdbx_strand_id
1 'polypeptide(L)'
;LKDKYSEEDLRDALEEMHGLQDEGLLFSPSFDVPPTFAEKPIVKSLCLLVTHDCNLRCGYCFADTGSFGGCRQLMSKETAEKAIEFAIEGSKKRHNLELDMFGGEPLMNWPVVVHITEYVRRREKETGKNIKLTLTTNGTLLNDDNIKFLNDNRVMLVLSLDGKKETHDAMRPFPNKSGSYDAAVRGFKKVIDSREGKNYYLRGTYTHFSTHFCEDVLDMTKVGKEISVEPVVGIDEPWVLTEEDLPVIFDEYDKLARAYLERRREGNPFDFFHFNVALDNGPCVAKRLAGCGAGHEYYCITADGDIYPCHQFVGREQYKMGTLDTGIVKPEMVQKFRHTHVLTKPECSKCWARFFCSGGCHANADLINGDITKPYEYGCRLQKKRLENAIIVQAVLSAEAQEGEDLRPHINNFTYEK
;
A
#
# COMPACT_ATOMS: atom_id res chain seq x y z
N LEU A 1 -22.83 16.30 -19.54
CA LEU A 1 -23.95 15.61 -18.92
C LEU A 1 -25.22 15.72 -19.79
N LYS A 2 -25.59 16.91 -20.28
CA LYS A 2 -26.78 17.11 -21.11
C LYS A 2 -26.83 16.25 -22.37
N ASP A 3 -25.69 15.79 -22.86
CA ASP A 3 -25.59 14.90 -24.04
C ASP A 3 -25.74 13.40 -23.68
N LYS A 4 -25.79 13.06 -22.38
CA LYS A 4 -25.82 11.68 -21.89
C LYS A 4 -27.07 11.32 -21.09
N TYR A 5 -27.74 12.30 -20.50
CA TYR A 5 -28.89 12.12 -19.59
C TYR A 5 -30.03 13.03 -20.01
N SER A 6 -31.26 12.62 -19.74
CA SER A 6 -32.44 13.43 -20.00
C SER A 6 -32.48 14.65 -19.08
N GLU A 7 -33.23 15.72 -19.49
CA GLU A 7 -33.42 16.87 -18.60
C GLU A 7 -34.18 16.51 -17.31
N GLU A 8 -35.00 15.48 -17.35
CA GLU A 8 -35.73 14.96 -16.21
C GLU A 8 -34.78 14.31 -15.21
N ASP A 9 -33.92 13.39 -15.67
CA ASP A 9 -32.91 12.74 -14.82
C ASP A 9 -31.95 13.77 -14.17
N LEU A 10 -31.57 14.80 -14.91
CA LEU A 10 -30.70 15.86 -14.39
C LEU A 10 -31.40 16.73 -13.33
N ARG A 11 -32.70 16.99 -13.50
CA ARG A 11 -33.49 17.75 -12.54
C ARG A 11 -33.69 16.95 -11.26
N ASP A 12 -34.08 15.68 -11.38
CA ASP A 12 -34.32 14.81 -10.25
C ASP A 12 -33.03 14.64 -9.39
N ALA A 13 -31.89 14.47 -10.04
CA ALA A 13 -30.59 14.43 -9.36
C ALA A 13 -30.27 15.76 -8.64
N LEU A 14 -30.61 16.90 -9.22
CA LEU A 14 -30.42 18.21 -8.59
C LEU A 14 -31.34 18.42 -7.39
N GLU A 15 -32.61 17.99 -7.49
CA GLU A 15 -33.56 18.05 -6.39
C GLU A 15 -33.12 17.19 -5.22
N GLU A 16 -32.62 15.97 -5.48
CA GLU A 16 -32.03 15.11 -4.45
C GLU A 16 -30.83 15.77 -3.78
N MET A 17 -29.92 16.35 -4.55
CA MET A 17 -28.76 17.08 -4.02
C MET A 17 -29.16 18.27 -3.14
N HIS A 18 -30.19 19.04 -3.53
CA HIS A 18 -30.70 20.14 -2.72
C HIS A 18 -31.33 19.61 -1.42
N GLY A 19 -32.11 18.51 -1.48
CA GLY A 19 -32.64 17.87 -0.27
C GLY A 19 -31.56 17.48 0.71
N LEU A 20 -30.50 16.80 0.24
CA LEU A 20 -29.35 16.41 1.06
C LEU A 20 -28.58 17.64 1.61
N GLN A 21 -28.55 18.75 0.87
CA GLN A 21 -27.94 20.00 1.36
C GLN A 21 -28.79 20.62 2.48
N ASP A 22 -30.08 20.67 2.34
CA ASP A 22 -31.03 21.22 3.33
C ASP A 22 -31.01 20.38 4.63
N GLU A 23 -30.79 19.09 4.53
CA GLU A 23 -30.59 18.16 5.65
C GLU A 23 -29.18 18.28 6.29
N GLY A 24 -28.29 19.10 5.73
CA GLY A 24 -26.90 19.29 6.20
C GLY A 24 -25.97 18.12 5.90
N LEU A 25 -26.39 17.20 5.02
CA LEU A 25 -25.59 16.04 4.61
C LEU A 25 -24.61 16.37 3.49
N LEU A 26 -24.87 17.42 2.69
CA LEU A 26 -23.96 17.96 1.69
C LEU A 26 -23.40 19.32 2.11
N PHE A 27 -22.17 19.59 1.67
CA PHE A 27 -21.46 20.86 1.91
C PHE A 27 -21.30 21.23 3.38
N SER A 28 -21.20 20.22 4.24
CA SER A 28 -20.96 20.41 5.68
C SER A 28 -19.74 21.31 5.93
N PRO A 29 -19.76 22.15 6.99
CA PRO A 29 -18.61 22.97 7.36
C PRO A 29 -17.34 22.13 7.54
N SER A 30 -16.18 22.72 7.23
CA SER A 30 -14.90 22.10 7.59
C SER A 30 -14.82 21.91 9.10
N PHE A 31 -14.33 20.74 9.53
CA PHE A 31 -14.10 20.48 10.93
C PHE A 31 -12.61 20.70 11.28
N ASP A 32 -12.34 20.94 12.53
CA ASP A 32 -10.99 21.07 13.08
C ASP A 32 -10.28 19.71 13.15
N VAL A 33 -8.95 19.76 13.26
CA VAL A 33 -8.15 18.55 13.47
C VAL A 33 -8.62 17.85 14.75
N PRO A 34 -8.97 16.56 14.70
CA PRO A 34 -9.42 15.86 15.90
C PRO A 34 -8.42 15.99 17.06
N PRO A 35 -8.89 16.21 18.30
CA PRO A 35 -8.02 16.34 19.48
C PRO A 35 -7.03 15.18 19.64
N THR A 36 -7.43 13.96 19.28
CA THR A 36 -6.58 12.75 19.30
C THR A 36 -5.37 12.84 18.38
N PHE A 37 -5.42 13.68 17.34
CA PHE A 37 -4.28 13.95 16.47
C PHE A 37 -3.26 14.90 17.12
N ALA A 38 -3.66 15.68 18.12
CA ALA A 38 -2.78 16.57 18.87
C ALA A 38 -1.90 15.86 19.91
N GLU A 39 -2.21 14.61 20.27
CA GLU A 39 -1.39 13.80 21.18
C GLU A 39 -0.02 13.47 20.59
N LYS A 40 0.95 13.14 21.45
CA LYS A 40 2.28 12.73 20.99
C LYS A 40 2.18 11.50 20.11
N PRO A 41 2.87 11.48 18.97
CA PRO A 41 2.86 10.32 18.08
C PRO A 41 3.35 9.07 18.83
N ILE A 42 2.78 7.93 18.46
CA ILE A 42 3.14 6.62 18.98
C ILE A 42 3.50 5.71 17.80
N VAL A 43 4.46 4.83 17.98
CA VAL A 43 4.81 3.85 16.94
C VAL A 43 3.62 2.91 16.70
N LYS A 44 3.19 2.85 15.47
CA LYS A 44 2.12 1.98 14.98
C LYS A 44 2.67 0.83 14.15
N SER A 45 3.66 1.12 13.32
CA SER A 45 4.24 0.15 12.41
C SER A 45 5.70 0.44 12.07
N LEU A 46 6.46 -0.61 11.75
CA LEU A 46 7.82 -0.51 11.22
C LEU A 46 7.95 -1.30 9.93
N CYS A 47 8.78 -0.77 9.02
CA CYS A 47 9.37 -1.52 7.92
C CYS A 47 10.80 -1.88 8.32
N LEU A 48 11.13 -3.16 8.33
CA LEU A 48 12.45 -3.68 8.63
C LEU A 48 13.14 -4.06 7.33
N LEU A 49 14.17 -3.34 6.93
CA LEU A 49 14.99 -3.71 5.78
C LEU A 49 15.95 -4.83 6.20
N VAL A 50 15.44 -6.07 6.20
CA VAL A 50 16.20 -7.23 6.66
C VAL A 50 17.40 -7.56 5.76
N THR A 51 17.41 -7.01 4.54
CA THR A 51 18.54 -7.12 3.62
C THR A 51 18.62 -5.89 2.72
N HIS A 52 19.84 -5.42 2.47
CA HIS A 52 20.20 -4.44 1.46
C HIS A 52 20.78 -5.14 0.21
N ASP A 53 20.22 -6.27 -0.19
CA ASP A 53 20.56 -6.99 -1.43
C ASP A 53 19.34 -7.65 -2.03
N CYS A 54 19.35 -7.86 -3.35
CA CYS A 54 18.27 -8.49 -4.09
C CYS A 54 18.83 -9.39 -5.19
N ASN A 55 18.17 -10.50 -5.43
CA ASN A 55 18.49 -11.43 -6.50
C ASN A 55 17.82 -11.08 -7.85
N LEU A 56 17.02 -9.99 -7.91
CA LEU A 56 16.49 -9.43 -9.16
C LEU A 56 17.12 -8.07 -9.48
N ARG A 57 16.87 -7.58 -10.71
CA ARG A 57 17.33 -6.28 -11.23
C ARG A 57 16.15 -5.55 -11.86
N CYS A 58 15.13 -5.23 -11.05
CA CYS A 58 13.93 -4.54 -11.53
C CYS A 58 14.27 -3.14 -12.05
N GLY A 59 13.80 -2.79 -13.25
CA GLY A 59 14.13 -1.53 -13.90
C GLY A 59 13.63 -0.30 -13.15
N TYR A 60 12.50 -0.38 -12.45
CA TYR A 60 11.91 0.72 -11.66
C TYR A 60 12.24 0.64 -10.16
N CYS A 61 13.27 -0.11 -9.75
CA CYS A 61 13.54 -0.34 -8.34
C CYS A 61 13.98 0.93 -7.61
N PHE A 62 13.12 1.50 -6.77
CA PHE A 62 13.45 2.67 -5.94
C PHE A 62 14.57 2.38 -4.92
N ALA A 63 14.83 1.11 -4.61
CA ALA A 63 15.84 0.65 -3.67
C ALA A 63 17.19 0.36 -4.32
N ASP A 64 17.44 0.84 -5.54
CA ASP A 64 18.68 0.59 -6.28
C ASP A 64 19.10 -0.89 -6.23
N THR A 65 18.22 -1.75 -6.73
CA THR A 65 18.39 -3.22 -6.70
C THR A 65 18.62 -3.82 -5.30
N GLY A 66 18.15 -3.12 -4.29
CA GLY A 66 18.21 -3.51 -2.88
C GLY A 66 19.30 -2.82 -2.06
N SER A 67 20.25 -2.10 -2.68
CA SER A 67 21.34 -1.42 -1.96
C SER A 67 20.92 -0.12 -1.27
N PHE A 68 19.80 0.48 -1.69
CA PHE A 68 19.33 1.79 -1.23
C PHE A 68 20.38 2.90 -1.39
N GLY A 69 21.20 2.81 -2.43
CA GLY A 69 22.31 3.74 -2.68
C GLY A 69 23.53 3.55 -1.77
N GLY A 70 23.54 2.49 -0.94
CA GLY A 70 24.62 2.17 -0.01
C GLY A 70 25.30 0.84 -0.31
N CYS A 71 25.92 0.26 0.72
CA CYS A 71 26.55 -1.06 0.65
C CYS A 71 25.53 -2.18 0.79
N ARG A 72 25.75 -3.29 0.10
CA ARG A 72 24.98 -4.52 0.30
C ARG A 72 25.31 -5.11 1.65
N GLN A 73 24.29 -5.36 2.46
CA GLN A 73 24.43 -5.89 3.80
C GLN A 73 23.17 -6.62 4.25
N LEU A 74 23.32 -7.42 5.30
CA LEU A 74 22.23 -8.17 5.92
C LEU A 74 22.00 -7.63 7.34
N MET A 75 20.75 -7.50 7.77
CA MET A 75 20.42 -7.16 9.14
C MET A 75 20.88 -8.26 10.08
N SER A 76 21.48 -7.91 11.21
CA SER A 76 21.80 -8.85 12.26
C SER A 76 20.58 -9.20 13.13
N LYS A 77 20.65 -10.30 13.87
CA LYS A 77 19.62 -10.68 14.84
C LYS A 77 19.49 -9.63 15.95
N GLU A 78 20.60 -9.09 16.40
CA GLU A 78 20.69 -8.06 17.43
C GLU A 78 20.02 -6.76 16.97
N THR A 79 20.25 -6.34 15.72
CA THR A 79 19.59 -5.17 15.13
C THR A 79 18.08 -5.40 15.03
N ALA A 80 17.67 -6.60 14.60
CA ALA A 80 16.26 -6.97 14.51
C ALA A 80 15.56 -6.92 15.88
N GLU A 81 16.18 -7.47 16.94
CA GLU A 81 15.65 -7.41 18.31
C GLU A 81 15.50 -5.97 18.79
N LYS A 82 16.55 -5.14 18.65
CA LYS A 82 16.48 -3.72 19.01
C LYS A 82 15.34 -2.99 18.26
N ALA A 83 15.13 -3.29 16.99
CA ALA A 83 14.04 -2.69 16.20
C ALA A 83 12.65 -3.11 16.71
N ILE A 84 12.48 -4.37 17.09
CA ILE A 84 11.23 -4.87 17.66
C ILE A 84 10.96 -4.21 19.03
N GLU A 85 11.98 -4.11 19.90
CA GLU A 85 11.84 -3.43 21.19
C GLU A 85 11.52 -1.92 21.01
N PHE A 86 12.17 -1.25 20.05
CA PHE A 86 11.84 0.14 19.70
C PHE A 86 10.35 0.28 19.31
N ALA A 87 9.79 -0.68 18.56
CA ALA A 87 8.36 -0.66 18.23
C ALA A 87 7.48 -0.89 19.45
N ILE A 88 7.80 -1.87 20.28
CA ILE A 88 7.02 -2.24 21.46
C ILE A 88 7.01 -1.07 22.47
N GLU A 89 8.15 -0.49 22.78
CA GLU A 89 8.28 0.64 23.71
C GLU A 89 7.61 1.91 23.14
N GLY A 90 7.88 2.23 21.88
CA GLY A 90 7.31 3.40 21.20
C GLY A 90 5.79 3.32 21.00
N SER A 91 5.21 2.12 20.99
CA SER A 91 3.77 1.92 20.86
C SER A 91 2.97 2.20 22.14
N LYS A 92 3.63 2.28 23.29
CA LYS A 92 3.01 2.55 24.60
C LYS A 92 1.80 1.64 24.87
N LYS A 93 0.60 2.22 25.06
CA LYS A 93 -0.66 1.50 25.33
C LYS A 93 -1.32 0.92 24.09
N ARG A 94 -0.79 1.14 22.88
CA ARG A 94 -1.35 0.58 21.66
C ARG A 94 -1.22 -0.95 21.67
N HIS A 95 -2.35 -1.65 21.47
CA HIS A 95 -2.37 -3.11 21.47
C HIS A 95 -1.86 -3.70 20.14
N ASN A 96 -2.32 -3.15 19.02
CA ASN A 96 -2.00 -3.67 17.68
C ASN A 96 -0.79 -2.94 17.06
N LEU A 97 0.21 -3.71 16.63
CA LEU A 97 1.38 -3.26 15.89
C LEU A 97 1.47 -4.00 14.54
N GLU A 98 2.19 -3.40 13.61
CA GLU A 98 2.50 -4.02 12.31
C GLU A 98 4.01 -3.93 12.06
N LEU A 99 4.63 -5.05 11.70
CA LEU A 99 6.03 -5.12 11.29
C LEU A 99 6.10 -5.74 9.90
N ASP A 100 6.67 -5.01 8.96
CA ASP A 100 6.84 -5.44 7.59
C ASP A 100 8.31 -5.80 7.33
N MET A 101 8.58 -7.06 7.05
CA MET A 101 9.89 -7.55 6.63
C MET A 101 10.06 -7.27 5.13
N PHE A 102 10.94 -6.35 4.85
CA PHE A 102 11.20 -5.79 3.54
C PHE A 102 12.72 -5.74 3.25
N GLY A 103 13.10 -5.03 2.20
CA GLY A 103 14.50 -4.80 1.81
C GLY A 103 14.66 -4.91 0.31
N GLY A 104 15.76 -5.50 -0.16
CA GLY A 104 15.88 -5.96 -1.54
C GLY A 104 15.00 -7.21 -1.73
N GLU A 105 15.49 -8.38 -1.32
CA GLU A 105 14.68 -9.60 -1.21
C GLU A 105 14.85 -10.21 0.20
N PRO A 106 13.83 -10.12 1.06
CA PRO A 106 13.94 -10.58 2.46
C PRO A 106 14.34 -12.05 2.62
N LEU A 107 13.93 -12.92 1.70
CA LEU A 107 14.27 -14.35 1.77
C LEU A 107 15.77 -14.64 1.56
N MET A 108 16.56 -13.67 1.10
CA MET A 108 18.03 -13.78 1.08
C MET A 108 18.64 -13.73 2.49
N ASN A 109 17.91 -13.19 3.48
CA ASN A 109 18.30 -13.22 4.89
C ASN A 109 17.33 -14.09 5.71
N TRP A 110 17.04 -15.27 5.21
CA TRP A 110 16.10 -16.21 5.82
C TRP A 110 16.35 -16.46 7.32
N PRO A 111 17.63 -16.63 7.81
CA PRO A 111 17.87 -16.83 9.24
C PRO A 111 17.36 -15.67 10.12
N VAL A 112 17.36 -14.43 9.62
CA VAL A 112 16.85 -13.26 10.35
C VAL A 112 15.34 -13.17 10.24
N VAL A 113 14.74 -13.52 9.10
CA VAL A 113 13.26 -13.62 8.95
C VAL A 113 12.70 -14.62 9.99
N VAL A 114 13.32 -15.78 10.14
CA VAL A 114 12.95 -16.78 11.16
C VAL A 114 13.09 -16.17 12.55
N HIS A 115 14.25 -15.58 12.86
CA HIS A 115 14.53 -15.00 14.17
C HIS A 115 13.55 -13.89 14.55
N ILE A 116 13.24 -12.92 13.64
CA ILE A 116 12.24 -11.89 13.84
C ILE A 116 10.89 -12.51 14.19
N THR A 117 10.49 -13.51 13.41
CA THR A 117 9.18 -14.15 13.58
C THR A 117 9.06 -14.82 14.94
N GLU A 118 10.04 -15.61 15.33
CA GLU A 118 10.05 -16.30 16.64
C GLU A 118 10.13 -15.31 17.80
N TYR A 119 10.97 -14.29 17.67
CA TYR A 119 11.13 -13.24 18.68
C TYR A 119 9.80 -12.48 18.87
N VAL A 120 9.15 -12.06 17.80
CA VAL A 120 7.84 -11.38 17.84
C VAL A 120 6.80 -12.25 18.52
N ARG A 121 6.68 -13.55 18.15
CA ARG A 121 5.70 -14.46 18.76
C ARG A 121 5.94 -14.68 20.27
N ARG A 122 7.19 -14.63 20.72
CA ARG A 122 7.53 -14.62 22.15
C ARG A 122 7.11 -13.31 22.82
N ARG A 123 7.48 -12.16 22.22
CA ARG A 123 7.18 -10.84 22.79
C ARG A 123 5.67 -10.52 22.82
N GLU A 124 4.89 -11.03 21.89
CA GLU A 124 3.42 -10.95 21.95
C GLU A 124 2.88 -11.56 23.26
N LYS A 125 3.36 -12.75 23.61
CA LYS A 125 2.94 -13.45 24.85
C LYS A 125 3.35 -12.69 26.12
N GLU A 126 4.53 -12.08 26.11
CA GLU A 126 5.09 -11.37 27.27
C GLU A 126 4.46 -10.00 27.47
N THR A 127 4.11 -9.29 26.40
CA THR A 127 3.63 -7.91 26.43
C THR A 127 2.11 -7.78 26.29
N GLY A 128 1.41 -8.84 25.88
CA GLY A 128 -0.01 -8.81 25.56
C GLY A 128 -0.33 -8.03 24.30
N LYS A 129 0.66 -7.66 23.48
CA LYS A 129 0.44 -6.97 22.19
C LYS A 129 0.09 -7.97 21.11
N ASN A 130 -0.63 -7.49 20.10
CA ASN A 130 -0.91 -8.23 18.88
C ASN A 130 -0.05 -7.63 17.76
N ILE A 131 0.93 -8.38 17.26
CA ILE A 131 1.93 -7.90 16.30
C ILE A 131 1.76 -8.62 14.96
N LYS A 132 1.15 -7.94 14.00
CA LYS A 132 1.03 -8.44 12.65
C LYS A 132 2.39 -8.46 11.96
N LEU A 133 2.76 -9.60 11.40
CA LEU A 133 3.93 -9.74 10.55
C LEU A 133 3.50 -9.80 9.09
N THR A 134 4.17 -9.01 8.27
CA THR A 134 4.06 -9.02 6.80
C THR A 134 5.45 -9.24 6.21
N LEU A 135 5.54 -9.94 5.09
CA LEU A 135 6.77 -10.13 4.33
C LEU A 135 6.48 -9.86 2.86
N THR A 136 7.23 -8.91 2.28
CA THR A 136 7.13 -8.58 0.85
C THR A 136 8.24 -9.29 0.09
N THR A 137 7.90 -10.14 -0.88
CA THR A 137 8.87 -10.95 -1.63
C THR A 137 8.61 -10.99 -3.13
N ASN A 138 9.68 -11.13 -3.91
CA ASN A 138 9.59 -11.43 -5.33
C ASN A 138 9.27 -12.91 -5.61
N GLY A 139 9.24 -13.77 -4.59
CA GLY A 139 8.80 -15.16 -4.63
C GLY A 139 9.76 -16.17 -5.24
N THR A 140 10.86 -15.73 -5.85
CA THR A 140 11.78 -16.63 -6.55
C THR A 140 12.54 -17.59 -5.64
N LEU A 141 12.62 -17.28 -4.33
CA LEU A 141 13.26 -18.07 -3.29
C LEU A 141 12.28 -18.85 -2.40
N LEU A 142 10.99 -18.78 -2.69
CA LEU A 142 9.98 -19.54 -1.95
C LEU A 142 10.15 -21.05 -2.20
N ASN A 143 10.19 -21.81 -1.13
CA ASN A 143 10.25 -23.28 -1.11
C ASN A 143 9.31 -23.83 -0.04
N ASP A 144 9.13 -25.15 -0.01
CA ASP A 144 8.13 -25.79 0.85
C ASP A 144 8.41 -25.56 2.35
N ASP A 145 9.69 -25.51 2.76
CA ASP A 145 10.07 -25.32 4.17
C ASP A 145 9.78 -23.89 4.64
N ASN A 146 10.18 -22.88 3.85
CA ASN A 146 9.91 -21.50 4.24
C ASN A 146 8.42 -21.14 4.12
N ILE A 147 7.69 -21.68 3.17
CA ILE A 147 6.24 -21.53 3.06
C ILE A 147 5.55 -22.12 4.31
N LYS A 148 5.92 -23.35 4.68
CA LYS A 148 5.37 -23.97 5.91
C LYS A 148 5.63 -23.12 7.14
N PHE A 149 6.86 -22.64 7.33
CA PHE A 149 7.21 -21.79 8.48
C PHE A 149 6.39 -20.50 8.51
N LEU A 150 6.25 -19.80 7.36
CA LEU A 150 5.49 -18.55 7.25
C LEU A 150 4.00 -18.79 7.54
N ASN A 151 3.45 -19.93 7.13
CA ASN A 151 2.06 -20.31 7.40
C ASN A 151 1.84 -20.61 8.88
N ASP A 152 2.68 -21.46 9.48
CA ASP A 152 2.59 -21.87 10.89
C ASP A 152 2.67 -20.65 11.82
N ASN A 153 3.40 -19.62 11.40
CA ASN A 153 3.58 -18.38 12.15
C ASN A 153 2.67 -17.22 11.72
N ARG A 154 1.68 -17.47 10.87
CA ARG A 154 0.70 -16.45 10.43
C ARG A 154 1.34 -15.19 9.86
N VAL A 155 2.40 -15.33 9.06
CA VAL A 155 3.04 -14.22 8.35
C VAL A 155 2.25 -13.94 7.07
N MET A 156 1.71 -12.74 6.93
CA MET A 156 1.06 -12.29 5.71
C MET A 156 2.08 -12.07 4.60
N LEU A 157 1.73 -12.36 3.36
CA LEU A 157 2.64 -12.20 2.23
C LEU A 157 2.14 -11.17 1.22
N VAL A 158 3.05 -10.28 0.82
CA VAL A 158 2.90 -9.43 -0.35
C VAL A 158 3.80 -9.99 -1.44
N LEU A 159 3.18 -10.48 -2.52
CA LEU A 159 3.80 -11.22 -3.60
C LEU A 159 3.94 -10.32 -4.83
N SER A 160 5.17 -10.00 -5.21
CA SER A 160 5.44 -9.01 -6.26
C SER A 160 5.22 -9.58 -7.66
N LEU A 161 4.11 -9.23 -8.32
CA LEU A 161 3.74 -9.66 -9.67
C LEU A 161 3.16 -8.48 -10.45
N ASP A 162 3.71 -8.18 -11.64
CA ASP A 162 3.31 -6.99 -12.41
C ASP A 162 2.26 -7.27 -13.49
N GLY A 163 1.80 -8.50 -13.63
CA GLY A 163 0.82 -8.87 -14.64
C GLY A 163 1.20 -10.10 -15.45
N LYS A 164 1.01 -10.03 -16.76
CA LYS A 164 1.40 -11.07 -17.71
C LYS A 164 2.90 -11.33 -17.67
N LYS A 165 3.31 -12.50 -18.18
CA LYS A 165 4.73 -12.89 -18.21
C LYS A 165 5.61 -11.84 -18.90
N GLU A 166 5.17 -11.33 -20.03
CA GLU A 166 5.91 -10.35 -20.83
C GLU A 166 6.08 -9.03 -20.05
N THR A 167 5.01 -8.54 -19.41
CA THR A 167 5.03 -7.33 -18.57
C THR A 167 5.97 -7.50 -17.39
N HIS A 168 5.85 -8.64 -16.68
CA HIS A 168 6.67 -8.92 -15.52
C HIS A 168 8.15 -9.07 -15.86
N ASP A 169 8.48 -9.90 -16.87
CA ASP A 169 9.86 -10.22 -17.25
C ASP A 169 10.60 -9.02 -17.84
N ALA A 170 9.87 -8.10 -18.50
CA ALA A 170 10.44 -6.85 -19.00
C ALA A 170 11.00 -5.95 -17.88
N MET A 171 10.32 -5.91 -16.74
CA MET A 171 10.65 -4.98 -15.64
C MET A 171 11.32 -5.65 -14.45
N ARG A 172 11.22 -6.97 -14.28
CA ARG A 172 11.77 -7.71 -13.12
C ARG A 172 12.70 -8.86 -13.53
N PRO A 173 13.75 -8.61 -14.33
CA PRO A 173 14.68 -9.67 -14.75
C PRO A 173 15.63 -10.09 -13.61
N PHE A 174 16.19 -11.30 -13.77
CA PHE A 174 17.38 -11.72 -13.04
C PHE A 174 18.64 -10.91 -13.50
N PRO A 175 19.76 -10.95 -12.75
CA PRO A 175 21.00 -10.28 -13.15
C PRO A 175 21.53 -10.70 -14.53
N ASN A 176 21.28 -11.93 -14.95
CA ASN A 176 21.62 -12.46 -16.28
C ASN A 176 20.63 -12.07 -17.39
N LYS A 177 19.68 -11.17 -17.08
CA LYS A 177 18.61 -10.69 -17.96
C LYS A 177 17.55 -11.74 -18.35
N SER A 178 17.56 -12.96 -17.77
CA SER A 178 16.45 -13.88 -17.94
C SER A 178 15.21 -13.42 -17.15
N GLY A 179 14.03 -13.80 -17.64
CA GLY A 179 12.77 -13.49 -16.96
C GLY A 179 12.63 -14.22 -15.63
N SER A 180 11.96 -13.60 -14.67
CA SER A 180 11.73 -14.16 -13.34
C SER A 180 10.30 -14.69 -13.11
N TYR A 181 9.37 -14.41 -14.04
CA TYR A 181 7.94 -14.75 -13.90
C TYR A 181 7.69 -16.21 -13.52
N ASP A 182 8.26 -17.17 -14.26
CA ASP A 182 8.00 -18.58 -14.04
C ASP A 182 8.48 -19.06 -12.66
N ALA A 183 9.60 -18.51 -12.17
CA ALA A 183 10.11 -18.79 -10.83
C ALA A 183 9.22 -18.19 -9.75
N ALA A 184 8.82 -16.93 -9.92
CA ALA A 184 7.95 -16.20 -8.98
C ALA A 184 6.56 -16.86 -8.89
N VAL A 185 5.88 -17.09 -10.03
CA VAL A 185 4.53 -17.66 -10.06
C VAL A 185 4.49 -19.07 -9.51
N ARG A 186 5.52 -19.89 -9.73
CA ARG A 186 5.63 -21.20 -9.10
C ARG A 186 5.61 -21.13 -7.57
N GLY A 187 6.37 -20.18 -6.99
CA GLY A 187 6.37 -19.92 -5.56
C GLY A 187 5.03 -19.39 -5.06
N PHE A 188 4.45 -18.44 -5.79
CA PHE A 188 3.16 -17.81 -5.43
C PHE A 188 2.02 -18.82 -5.39
N LYS A 189 1.89 -19.67 -6.41
CA LYS A 189 0.84 -20.71 -6.44
C LYS A 189 0.97 -21.66 -5.25
N LYS A 190 2.18 -22.13 -4.93
CA LYS A 190 2.40 -22.96 -3.72
C LYS A 190 1.94 -22.26 -2.44
N VAL A 191 2.27 -20.98 -2.26
CA VAL A 191 1.83 -20.19 -1.10
C VAL A 191 0.32 -20.09 -1.07
N ILE A 192 -0.30 -19.67 -2.17
CA ILE A 192 -1.74 -19.41 -2.25
C ILE A 192 -2.54 -20.68 -2.01
N ASP A 193 -2.14 -21.79 -2.64
CA ASP A 193 -2.79 -23.10 -2.46
C ASP A 193 -2.66 -23.58 -1.01
N SER A 194 -1.48 -23.41 -0.38
CA SER A 194 -1.24 -23.84 1.01
C SER A 194 -2.01 -23.02 2.05
N ARG A 195 -2.60 -21.88 1.65
CA ARG A 195 -3.36 -20.94 2.50
C ARG A 195 -4.85 -20.89 2.14
N GLU A 196 -5.32 -21.78 1.29
CA GLU A 196 -6.70 -21.74 0.79
C GLU A 196 -7.09 -20.36 0.23
N GLY A 197 -6.16 -19.69 -0.44
CA GLY A 197 -6.38 -18.38 -1.02
C GLY A 197 -6.52 -17.21 -0.04
N LYS A 198 -5.94 -17.28 1.17
CA LYS A 198 -6.05 -16.26 2.21
C LYS A 198 -4.68 -15.69 2.63
N ASN A 199 -4.69 -14.52 3.27
CA ASN A 199 -3.50 -13.90 3.90
C ASN A 199 -2.34 -13.65 2.93
N TYR A 200 -2.64 -13.17 1.73
CA TYR A 200 -1.68 -12.69 0.75
C TYR A 200 -2.25 -11.53 -0.06
N TYR A 201 -1.36 -10.84 -0.77
CA TYR A 201 -1.69 -9.94 -1.87
C TYR A 201 -0.71 -10.16 -3.02
N LEU A 202 -1.23 -10.21 -4.25
CA LEU A 202 -0.43 -9.97 -5.44
C LEU A 202 -0.30 -8.46 -5.61
N ARG A 203 0.93 -7.95 -5.63
CA ARG A 203 1.19 -6.51 -5.78
C ARG A 203 2.01 -6.25 -7.02
N GLY A 204 1.42 -5.54 -7.97
CA GLY A 204 2.06 -5.14 -9.22
C GLY A 204 2.33 -3.65 -9.32
N THR A 205 3.15 -3.31 -10.32
CA THR A 205 3.46 -1.93 -10.70
C THR A 205 3.31 -1.81 -12.22
N TYR A 206 2.48 -0.88 -12.69
CA TYR A 206 2.41 -0.55 -14.11
C TYR A 206 3.25 0.68 -14.43
N THR A 207 3.78 0.72 -15.65
CA THR A 207 4.73 1.71 -16.13
C THR A 207 4.25 2.29 -17.47
N HIS A 208 5.01 3.25 -18.02
CA HIS A 208 4.80 3.72 -19.39
C HIS A 208 4.75 2.56 -20.42
N PHE A 209 5.50 1.50 -20.19
CA PHE A 209 5.52 0.32 -21.08
C PHE A 209 4.35 -0.64 -20.88
N SER A 210 3.54 -0.46 -19.86
CA SER A 210 2.43 -1.35 -19.48
C SER A 210 1.18 -0.57 -19.04
N THR A 211 0.82 0.47 -19.80
CA THR A 211 -0.35 1.31 -19.51
C THR A 211 -1.68 0.55 -19.62
N HIS A 212 -1.74 -0.53 -20.40
CA HIS A 212 -2.91 -1.40 -20.56
C HIS A 212 -3.04 -2.41 -19.38
N PHE A 213 -2.95 -1.93 -18.16
CA PHE A 213 -2.84 -2.75 -16.96
C PHE A 213 -4.11 -3.55 -16.59
N CYS A 214 -5.27 -3.23 -17.16
CA CYS A 214 -6.48 -4.03 -16.93
C CYS A 214 -6.29 -5.50 -17.33
N GLU A 215 -5.69 -5.74 -18.50
CA GLU A 215 -5.39 -7.10 -18.96
C GLU A 215 -4.36 -7.79 -18.05
N ASP A 216 -3.38 -7.06 -17.54
CA ASP A 216 -2.39 -7.56 -16.58
C ASP A 216 -3.05 -7.97 -15.25
N VAL A 217 -3.95 -7.15 -14.72
CA VAL A 217 -4.74 -7.47 -13.52
C VAL A 217 -5.60 -8.71 -13.75
N LEU A 218 -6.28 -8.80 -14.88
CA LEU A 218 -7.09 -9.98 -15.23
C LEU A 218 -6.25 -11.24 -15.40
N ASP A 219 -5.03 -11.13 -15.91
CA ASP A 219 -4.10 -12.26 -15.97
C ASP A 219 -3.61 -12.69 -14.57
N MET A 220 -3.32 -11.73 -13.69
CA MET A 220 -2.96 -12.01 -12.29
C MET A 220 -4.03 -12.85 -11.58
N THR A 221 -5.32 -12.73 -11.95
CA THR A 221 -6.41 -13.55 -11.37
C THR A 221 -6.24 -15.05 -11.58
N LYS A 222 -5.40 -15.47 -12.53
CA LYS A 222 -5.03 -16.89 -12.78
C LYS A 222 -4.02 -17.42 -11.75
N VAL A 223 -3.36 -16.51 -11.04
CA VAL A 223 -2.38 -16.82 -9.99
C VAL A 223 -3.02 -16.68 -8.62
N GLY A 224 -3.75 -15.60 -8.38
CA GLY A 224 -4.43 -15.33 -7.11
C GLY A 224 -5.51 -14.27 -7.26
N LYS A 225 -6.42 -14.17 -6.29
CA LYS A 225 -7.61 -13.32 -6.37
C LYS A 225 -7.49 -12.00 -5.60
N GLU A 226 -6.53 -11.85 -4.71
CA GLU A 226 -6.26 -10.64 -3.92
C GLU A 226 -5.21 -9.80 -4.64
N ILE A 227 -5.58 -8.69 -5.26
CA ILE A 227 -4.73 -7.93 -6.19
C ILE A 227 -4.66 -6.45 -5.84
N SER A 228 -3.45 -5.90 -5.89
CA SER A 228 -3.17 -4.46 -5.81
C SER A 228 -2.18 -4.08 -6.91
N VAL A 229 -2.48 -3.06 -7.71
CA VAL A 229 -1.56 -2.56 -8.75
C VAL A 229 -1.42 -1.06 -8.60
N GLU A 230 -0.17 -0.57 -8.58
CA GLU A 230 0.17 0.83 -8.37
C GLU A 230 0.88 1.43 -9.58
N PRO A 231 0.69 2.73 -9.85
CA PRO A 231 1.49 3.43 -10.83
C PRO A 231 2.96 3.53 -10.38
N VAL A 232 3.87 3.37 -11.31
CA VAL A 232 5.28 3.69 -11.07
C VAL A 232 5.46 5.19 -10.82
N VAL A 233 6.42 5.54 -9.99
CA VAL A 233 6.83 6.94 -9.78
C VAL A 233 8.36 7.03 -9.92
N GLY A 234 8.82 7.98 -10.72
CA GLY A 234 10.22 8.22 -11.01
C GLY A 234 10.44 9.57 -11.67
N ILE A 235 11.68 9.87 -12.03
CA ILE A 235 12.11 11.09 -12.71
C ILE A 235 13.03 10.69 -13.86
N ASP A 236 12.80 11.25 -15.04
CA ASP A 236 13.70 11.17 -16.21
C ASP A 236 14.10 9.77 -16.67
N GLU A 237 13.30 8.75 -16.33
CA GLU A 237 13.52 7.38 -16.75
C GLU A 237 12.50 6.96 -17.81
N PRO A 238 12.84 6.11 -18.78
CA PRO A 238 11.96 5.77 -19.89
C PRO A 238 10.69 5.00 -19.50
N TRP A 239 10.63 4.43 -18.32
CA TRP A 239 9.48 3.72 -17.76
C TRP A 239 8.52 4.63 -16.97
N VAL A 240 8.89 5.91 -16.73
CA VAL A 240 8.04 6.86 -16.01
C VAL A 240 6.80 7.20 -16.80
N LEU A 241 5.67 7.25 -16.11
CA LEU A 241 4.39 7.66 -16.71
C LEU A 241 4.40 9.14 -17.08
N THR A 242 3.84 9.45 -18.25
CA THR A 242 3.77 10.80 -18.82
C THR A 242 2.34 11.31 -18.90
N GLU A 243 2.15 12.60 -19.21
CA GLU A 243 0.83 13.18 -19.44
C GLU A 243 0.07 12.48 -20.59
N GLU A 244 0.78 11.97 -21.58
CA GLU A 244 0.22 11.27 -22.75
C GLU A 244 -0.38 9.91 -22.36
N ASP A 245 0.06 9.30 -21.25
CA ASP A 245 -0.45 8.03 -20.75
C ASP A 245 -1.81 8.16 -20.04
N LEU A 246 -2.13 9.32 -19.50
CA LEU A 246 -3.31 9.50 -18.65
C LEU A 246 -4.64 9.10 -19.30
N PRO A 247 -4.93 9.46 -20.58
CA PRO A 247 -6.18 9.05 -21.20
C PRO A 247 -6.34 7.52 -21.28
N VAL A 248 -5.24 6.82 -21.60
CA VAL A 248 -5.21 5.35 -21.64
C VAL A 248 -5.42 4.77 -20.25
N ILE A 249 -4.69 5.26 -19.26
CA ILE A 249 -4.80 4.78 -17.87
C ILE A 249 -6.21 5.01 -17.31
N PHE A 250 -6.85 6.13 -17.65
CA PHE A 250 -8.22 6.42 -17.21
C PHE A 250 -9.22 5.44 -17.80
N ASP A 251 -9.09 5.12 -19.09
CA ASP A 251 -9.91 4.11 -19.76
C ASP A 251 -9.66 2.71 -19.17
N GLU A 252 -8.42 2.39 -18.84
CA GLU A 252 -8.08 1.11 -18.19
C GLU A 252 -8.71 0.96 -16.80
N TYR A 253 -8.80 2.01 -16.00
CA TYR A 253 -9.57 1.96 -14.75
C TYR A 253 -11.06 1.74 -15.00
N ASP A 254 -11.64 2.35 -16.03
CA ASP A 254 -13.05 2.14 -16.41
C ASP A 254 -13.29 0.72 -16.92
N LYS A 255 -12.37 0.16 -17.72
CA LYS A 255 -12.40 -1.25 -18.14
C LYS A 255 -12.30 -2.20 -16.95
N LEU A 256 -11.38 -1.92 -16.02
CA LEU A 256 -11.18 -2.76 -14.85
C LEU A 256 -12.42 -2.76 -13.94
N ALA A 257 -13.07 -1.61 -13.75
CA ALA A 257 -14.30 -1.52 -12.97
C ALA A 257 -15.45 -2.35 -13.60
N ARG A 258 -15.61 -2.27 -14.94
CA ARG A 258 -16.56 -3.12 -15.66
C ARG A 258 -16.24 -4.60 -15.49
N ALA A 259 -15.01 -5.01 -15.77
CA ALA A 259 -14.57 -6.40 -15.63
C ALA A 259 -14.72 -6.92 -14.18
N TYR A 260 -14.49 -6.07 -13.19
CA TYR A 260 -14.67 -6.40 -11.76
C TYR A 260 -16.12 -6.76 -11.45
N LEU A 261 -17.10 -5.97 -11.94
CA LEU A 261 -18.52 -6.22 -11.77
C LEU A 261 -18.98 -7.45 -12.56
N GLU A 262 -18.58 -7.58 -13.83
CA GLU A 262 -18.91 -8.72 -14.68
C GLU A 262 -18.45 -10.05 -14.07
N ARG A 263 -17.18 -10.12 -13.61
CA ARG A 263 -16.64 -11.33 -12.97
C ARG A 263 -17.38 -11.74 -11.71
N ARG A 264 -17.89 -10.77 -10.94
CA ARG A 264 -18.72 -11.05 -9.74
C ARG A 264 -20.06 -11.65 -10.14
N ARG A 265 -20.74 -11.08 -11.12
CA ARG A 265 -22.01 -11.59 -11.65
C ARG A 265 -21.87 -12.99 -12.26
N GLU A 266 -20.72 -13.31 -12.84
CA GLU A 266 -20.37 -14.63 -13.39
C GLU A 266 -19.98 -15.67 -12.30
N GLY A 267 -19.93 -15.31 -11.03
CA GLY A 267 -19.52 -16.19 -9.93
C GLY A 267 -18.00 -16.48 -9.88
N ASN A 268 -17.19 -15.68 -10.56
CA ASN A 268 -15.72 -15.77 -10.56
C ASN A 268 -15.07 -14.46 -10.09
N PRO A 269 -15.37 -13.99 -8.87
CA PRO A 269 -14.89 -12.72 -8.36
C PRO A 269 -13.38 -12.72 -8.13
N PHE A 270 -12.81 -11.51 -8.12
CA PHE A 270 -11.50 -11.21 -7.56
C PHE A 270 -11.61 -9.95 -6.70
N ASP A 271 -10.66 -9.74 -5.82
CA ASP A 271 -10.58 -8.53 -5.01
C ASP A 271 -9.51 -7.58 -5.58
N PHE A 272 -9.92 -6.35 -5.87
CA PHE A 272 -9.01 -5.29 -6.26
C PHE A 272 -8.95 -4.26 -5.13
N PHE A 273 -7.88 -4.29 -4.38
CA PHE A 273 -7.69 -3.51 -3.14
C PHE A 273 -8.20 -2.06 -3.23
N HIS A 274 -7.98 -1.42 -4.38
CA HIS A 274 -8.32 0.00 -4.55
C HIS A 274 -9.80 0.28 -4.79
N PHE A 275 -10.60 -0.75 -5.04
CA PHE A 275 -12.07 -0.62 -5.13
C PHE A 275 -12.77 -0.88 -3.79
N ASN A 276 -12.02 -1.27 -2.76
CA ASN A 276 -12.56 -1.50 -1.42
C ASN A 276 -12.64 -0.18 -0.65
N VAL A 277 -13.67 0.61 -0.90
CA VAL A 277 -13.96 1.86 -0.19
C VAL A 277 -15.26 1.70 0.59
N ALA A 278 -15.24 2.06 1.89
CA ALA A 278 -16.45 2.07 2.71
C ALA A 278 -17.20 3.38 2.46
N LEU A 279 -18.38 3.28 1.86
CA LEU A 279 -19.27 4.44 1.62
C LEU A 279 -20.29 4.63 2.75
N ASP A 280 -20.80 3.55 3.35
CA ASP A 280 -21.89 3.57 4.32
C ASP A 280 -21.58 4.37 5.60
N ASN A 281 -20.37 4.26 6.12
CA ASN A 281 -19.95 4.91 7.36
C ASN A 281 -18.91 6.02 7.12
N GLY A 282 -18.52 6.22 5.89
CA GLY A 282 -17.43 7.12 5.51
C GLY A 282 -16.05 6.71 6.10
N PRO A 283 -15.00 7.42 5.74
CA PRO A 283 -13.66 7.15 6.27
C PRO A 283 -13.49 7.69 7.69
N CYS A 284 -12.80 6.96 8.56
CA CYS A 284 -12.38 7.49 9.84
C CYS A 284 -11.39 8.65 9.64
N VAL A 285 -11.85 9.89 9.86
CA VAL A 285 -11.10 11.11 9.60
C VAL A 285 -9.74 11.12 10.31
N ALA A 286 -9.69 10.75 11.59
CA ALA A 286 -8.43 10.72 12.34
C ALA A 286 -7.37 9.82 11.70
N LYS A 287 -7.78 8.66 11.14
CA LYS A 287 -6.88 7.75 10.42
C LYS A 287 -6.51 8.25 9.01
N ARG A 288 -7.30 9.17 8.45
CA ARG A 288 -7.15 9.63 7.06
C ARG A 288 -6.49 11.01 6.93
N LEU A 289 -6.09 11.62 8.05
CA LEU A 289 -5.40 12.92 8.01
C LEU A 289 -4.04 12.83 7.32
N ALA A 290 -3.19 11.88 7.70
CA ALA A 290 -1.78 11.79 7.28
C ALA A 290 -1.41 10.46 6.61
N GLY A 291 -2.37 9.69 6.12
CA GLY A 291 -2.14 8.46 5.37
C GLY A 291 -1.45 7.36 6.20
N CYS A 292 -0.30 6.87 5.71
CA CYS A 292 0.43 5.76 6.33
C CYS A 292 1.08 6.09 7.67
N GLY A 293 1.20 7.39 8.01
CA GLY A 293 1.86 7.83 9.23
C GLY A 293 3.39 7.89 9.15
N ALA A 294 3.95 7.92 7.93
CA ALA A 294 5.40 8.03 7.71
C ALA A 294 6.02 9.16 8.55
N GLY A 295 7.12 8.86 9.23
CA GLY A 295 7.90 9.81 10.03
C GLY A 295 7.30 10.21 11.38
N HIS A 296 6.09 9.69 11.75
CA HIS A 296 5.50 9.97 13.07
C HIS A 296 4.78 8.80 13.73
N GLU A 297 4.25 7.85 12.96
CA GLU A 297 3.63 6.59 13.45
C GLU A 297 4.22 5.35 12.77
N TYR A 298 4.77 5.53 11.57
CA TYR A 298 5.44 4.52 10.78
C TYR A 298 6.87 4.95 10.53
N TYR A 299 7.82 4.04 10.71
CA TYR A 299 9.25 4.25 10.46
C TYR A 299 9.86 3.09 9.70
N CYS A 300 10.99 3.34 9.05
CA CYS A 300 11.80 2.31 8.43
C CYS A 300 13.12 2.17 9.20
N ILE A 301 13.50 0.92 9.46
CA ILE A 301 14.78 0.56 10.11
C ILE A 301 15.64 -0.15 9.07
N THR A 302 16.82 0.37 8.83
CA THR A 302 17.82 -0.19 7.90
C THR A 302 18.55 -1.39 8.53
N ALA A 303 19.30 -2.13 7.72
CA ALA A 303 20.05 -3.30 8.19
C ALA A 303 21.11 -2.97 9.25
N ASP A 304 21.62 -1.73 9.26
CA ASP A 304 22.57 -1.20 10.25
C ASP A 304 21.92 -0.44 11.42
N GLY A 305 20.58 -0.38 11.44
CA GLY A 305 19.83 0.19 12.57
C GLY A 305 19.53 1.69 12.46
N ASP A 306 19.70 2.29 11.29
CA ASP A 306 19.30 3.67 11.05
C ASP A 306 17.78 3.81 10.96
N ILE A 307 17.25 4.93 11.43
CA ILE A 307 15.82 5.24 11.45
C ILE A 307 15.49 6.28 10.39
N TYR A 308 14.57 5.95 9.49
CA TYR A 308 14.05 6.82 8.44
C TYR A 308 12.52 6.95 8.51
N PRO A 309 11.91 8.02 7.93
CA PRO A 309 10.45 8.18 7.88
C PRO A 309 9.72 7.02 7.19
N CYS A 310 10.27 6.48 6.11
CA CYS A 310 9.82 5.25 5.43
C CYS A 310 10.94 4.70 4.53
N HIS A 311 10.73 3.50 3.98
CA HIS A 311 11.71 2.82 3.15
C HIS A 311 12.11 3.60 1.87
N GLN A 312 11.24 4.48 1.34
CA GLN A 312 11.57 5.30 0.17
C GLN A 312 12.47 6.51 0.47
N PHE A 313 12.68 6.84 1.73
CA PHE A 313 13.62 7.89 2.14
C PHE A 313 15.01 7.35 2.51
N VAL A 314 15.18 6.04 2.58
CA VAL A 314 16.49 5.41 2.91
C VAL A 314 17.53 5.78 1.86
N GLY A 315 18.76 6.05 2.32
CA GLY A 315 19.85 6.55 1.48
C GLY A 315 19.87 8.07 1.27
N ARG A 316 18.82 8.80 1.73
CA ARG A 316 18.77 10.27 1.72
C ARG A 316 19.13 10.79 3.11
N GLU A 317 20.40 11.14 3.33
CA GLU A 317 20.96 11.47 4.65
C GLU A 317 20.20 12.57 5.39
N GLN A 318 19.64 13.56 4.66
CA GLN A 318 18.82 14.62 5.26
C GLN A 318 17.56 14.10 5.97
N TYR A 319 17.06 12.91 5.58
CA TYR A 319 15.88 12.27 6.18
C TYR A 319 16.22 11.23 7.25
N LYS A 320 17.48 10.96 7.51
CA LYS A 320 17.88 10.11 8.65
C LYS A 320 17.47 10.77 9.96
N MET A 321 16.65 10.09 10.74
CA MET A 321 16.05 10.61 11.98
C MET A 321 16.84 10.26 13.23
N GLY A 322 17.74 9.29 13.16
CA GLY A 322 18.56 8.77 14.25
C GLY A 322 18.91 7.31 14.00
N THR A 323 19.25 6.60 15.07
CA THR A 323 19.59 5.18 15.05
C THR A 323 18.86 4.44 16.17
N LEU A 324 18.86 3.12 16.15
CA LEU A 324 18.30 2.31 17.24
C LEU A 324 19.01 2.54 18.58
N ASP A 325 20.31 2.92 18.54
CA ASP A 325 21.10 3.18 19.75
C ASP A 325 20.85 4.59 20.32
N THR A 326 20.60 5.59 19.46
CA THR A 326 20.36 6.99 19.88
C THR A 326 18.88 7.33 20.01
N GLY A 327 18.00 6.49 19.46
CA GLY A 327 16.62 6.84 19.22
C GLY A 327 16.45 7.92 18.16
N ILE A 328 15.27 8.53 18.11
CA ILE A 328 14.98 9.65 17.19
C ILE A 328 15.57 10.93 17.76
N VAL A 329 16.57 11.48 17.08
CA VAL A 329 17.31 12.69 17.48
C VAL A 329 16.86 13.95 16.72
N LYS A 330 15.94 13.83 15.75
CA LYS A 330 15.35 14.94 14.96
C LYS A 330 13.84 15.08 15.23
N PRO A 331 13.42 15.53 16.41
CA PRO A 331 12.00 15.69 16.75
C PRO A 331 11.28 16.69 15.83
N GLU A 332 11.99 17.68 15.28
CA GLU A 332 11.46 18.63 14.30
C GLU A 332 11.03 17.94 13.01
N MET A 333 11.71 16.88 12.59
CA MET A 333 11.31 16.08 11.43
C MET A 333 10.03 15.29 11.72
N VAL A 334 9.90 14.70 12.90
CA VAL A 334 8.65 14.06 13.34
C VAL A 334 7.49 15.04 13.25
N GLN A 335 7.68 16.27 13.74
CA GLN A 335 6.66 17.32 13.70
C GLN A 335 6.38 17.75 12.24
N LYS A 336 7.39 17.89 11.39
CA LYS A 336 7.21 18.20 9.96
C LYS A 336 6.31 17.17 9.27
N PHE A 337 6.60 15.88 9.41
CA PHE A 337 5.79 14.82 8.82
C PHE A 337 4.37 14.77 9.40
N ARG A 338 4.22 14.94 10.70
CA ARG A 338 2.94 14.95 11.38
C ARG A 338 2.04 16.11 10.95
N HIS A 339 2.61 17.32 10.82
CA HIS A 339 1.85 18.51 10.41
C HIS A 339 1.63 18.57 8.90
N THR A 340 2.22 17.66 8.12
CA THR A 340 1.99 17.55 6.68
C THR A 340 0.81 16.61 6.42
N HIS A 341 -0.41 17.13 6.48
CA HIS A 341 -1.64 16.34 6.34
C HIS A 341 -2.68 17.05 5.46
N VAL A 342 -3.81 16.39 5.19
CA VAL A 342 -4.82 16.86 4.23
C VAL A 342 -5.40 18.25 4.52
N LEU A 343 -5.42 18.69 5.76
CA LEU A 343 -5.96 20.00 6.15
C LEU A 343 -4.89 21.11 6.10
N THR A 344 -3.60 20.76 6.10
CA THR A 344 -2.49 21.73 6.04
C THR A 344 -1.93 21.91 4.63
N LYS A 345 -2.16 20.95 3.72
CA LYS A 345 -1.81 21.06 2.31
C LYS A 345 -2.90 21.88 1.60
N PRO A 346 -2.62 23.07 1.01
CA PRO A 346 -3.65 23.94 0.44
C PRO A 346 -4.53 23.27 -0.60
N GLU A 347 -3.94 22.48 -1.50
CA GLU A 347 -4.65 21.75 -2.57
C GLU A 347 -5.51 20.63 -2.00
N CYS A 348 -5.01 19.93 -0.97
CA CYS A 348 -5.71 18.81 -0.34
C CYS A 348 -6.88 19.28 0.52
N SER A 349 -6.77 20.45 1.18
CA SER A 349 -7.82 20.97 2.06
C SER A 349 -9.13 21.26 1.34
N LYS A 350 -9.06 21.49 0.04
CA LYS A 350 -10.23 21.76 -0.86
C LYS A 350 -10.60 20.55 -1.72
N CYS A 351 -9.86 19.43 -1.61
CA CYS A 351 -10.05 18.26 -2.47
C CYS A 351 -11.19 17.39 -1.94
N TRP A 352 -12.12 16.99 -2.80
CA TRP A 352 -13.22 16.08 -2.45
C TRP A 352 -12.70 14.70 -2.00
N ALA A 353 -11.57 14.23 -2.57
CA ALA A 353 -11.00 12.93 -2.30
C ALA A 353 -10.13 12.89 -1.02
N ARG A 354 -9.98 14.00 -0.28
CA ARG A 354 -8.97 14.16 0.78
C ARG A 354 -8.97 13.05 1.83
N PHE A 355 -10.14 12.62 2.29
CA PHE A 355 -10.25 11.60 3.34
C PHE A 355 -10.22 10.16 2.84
N PHE A 356 -10.28 9.95 1.54
CA PHE A 356 -9.98 8.66 0.91
C PHE A 356 -8.51 8.56 0.49
N CYS A 357 -7.95 9.64 -0.06
CA CYS A 357 -6.56 9.73 -0.50
C CYS A 357 -5.56 9.92 0.65
N SER A 358 -5.95 10.60 1.74
CA SER A 358 -5.08 10.93 2.88
C SER A 358 -3.87 11.81 2.53
N GLY A 359 -3.95 12.63 1.48
CA GLY A 359 -2.91 13.61 1.10
C GLY A 359 -1.77 13.06 0.24
N GLY A 360 -1.89 11.84 -0.28
CA GLY A 360 -0.91 11.20 -1.13
C GLY A 360 0.34 10.70 -0.40
N CYS A 361 1.34 10.27 -1.16
CA CYS A 361 2.61 9.77 -0.62
C CYS A 361 3.60 10.92 -0.40
N HIS A 362 4.16 11.04 0.81
CA HIS A 362 5.18 12.04 1.14
C HIS A 362 6.48 11.82 0.34
N ALA A 363 6.86 10.56 0.12
CA ALA A 363 8.08 10.27 -0.63
C ALA A 363 7.94 10.62 -2.12
N ASN A 364 6.77 10.38 -2.73
CA ASN A 364 6.51 10.80 -4.10
C ASN A 364 6.46 12.33 -4.21
N ALA A 365 5.86 13.00 -3.23
CA ALA A 365 5.82 14.47 -3.16
C ALA A 365 7.23 15.07 -3.07
N ASP A 366 8.09 14.50 -2.21
CA ASP A 366 9.47 14.92 -2.08
C ASP A 366 10.29 14.63 -3.34
N LEU A 367 10.12 13.44 -3.91
CA LEU A 367 10.84 13.03 -5.12
C LEU A 367 10.58 13.99 -6.29
N ILE A 368 9.30 14.35 -6.51
CA ILE A 368 8.89 15.16 -7.68
C ILE A 368 9.03 16.65 -7.41
N ASN A 369 8.67 17.12 -6.23
CA ASN A 369 8.58 18.55 -5.93
C ASN A 369 9.68 19.05 -4.99
N GLY A 370 10.54 18.18 -4.44
CA GLY A 370 11.51 18.52 -3.39
C GLY A 370 10.86 18.92 -2.05
N ASP A 371 9.54 18.69 -1.88
CA ASP A 371 8.78 19.16 -0.74
C ASP A 371 7.61 18.23 -0.41
N ILE A 372 7.62 17.62 0.76
CA ILE A 372 6.56 16.71 1.22
C ILE A 372 5.19 17.41 1.38
N THR A 373 5.17 18.74 1.49
CA THR A 373 3.94 19.52 1.66
C THR A 373 3.19 19.75 0.35
N LYS A 374 3.86 19.62 -0.78
CA LYS A 374 3.27 19.79 -2.12
C LYS A 374 2.87 18.44 -2.70
N PRO A 375 1.58 18.17 -2.92
CA PRO A 375 1.17 16.88 -3.45
C PRO A 375 1.70 16.66 -4.87
N TYR A 376 1.99 15.40 -5.20
CA TYR A 376 2.33 14.98 -6.55
C TYR A 376 1.06 15.03 -7.43
N GLU A 377 0.95 16.03 -8.31
CA GLU A 377 -0.28 16.33 -9.04
C GLU A 377 -0.73 15.20 -9.97
N TYR A 378 0.20 14.62 -10.73
CA TYR A 378 -0.09 13.48 -11.60
C TYR A 378 -0.72 12.32 -10.78
N GLY A 379 -0.13 12.00 -9.64
CA GLY A 379 -0.66 11.01 -8.71
C GLY A 379 -2.04 11.39 -8.13
N CYS A 380 -2.32 12.68 -7.96
CA CYS A 380 -3.65 13.15 -7.54
C CYS A 380 -4.71 12.85 -8.60
N ARG A 381 -4.39 13.01 -9.87
CA ARG A 381 -5.30 12.73 -10.99
C ARG A 381 -5.60 11.24 -11.09
N LEU A 382 -4.59 10.39 -10.99
CA LEU A 382 -4.75 8.93 -10.95
C LEU A 382 -5.60 8.49 -9.76
N GLN A 383 -5.31 9.04 -8.57
CA GLN A 383 -6.05 8.69 -7.37
C GLN A 383 -7.53 9.09 -7.43
N LYS A 384 -7.85 10.25 -8.00
CA LYS A 384 -9.25 10.68 -8.19
C LYS A 384 -9.97 9.75 -9.15
N LYS A 385 -9.37 9.43 -10.30
CA LYS A 385 -9.96 8.49 -11.27
C LYS A 385 -10.20 7.10 -10.65
N ARG A 386 -9.25 6.61 -9.88
CA ARG A 386 -9.37 5.34 -9.15
C ARG A 386 -10.51 5.35 -8.13
N LEU A 387 -10.66 6.46 -7.39
CA LEU A 387 -11.76 6.63 -6.43
C LEU A 387 -13.13 6.77 -7.11
N GLU A 388 -13.22 7.47 -8.23
CA GLU A 388 -14.45 7.55 -9.02
C GLU A 388 -14.94 6.14 -9.40
N ASN A 389 -14.04 5.29 -9.92
CA ASN A 389 -14.37 3.91 -10.25
C ASN A 389 -14.70 3.07 -9.01
N ALA A 390 -14.00 3.27 -7.89
CA ALA A 390 -14.31 2.59 -6.63
C ALA A 390 -15.72 2.94 -6.14
N ILE A 391 -16.11 4.21 -6.21
CA ILE A 391 -17.45 4.68 -5.83
C ILE A 391 -18.51 4.06 -6.75
N ILE A 392 -18.29 4.06 -8.07
CA ILE A 392 -19.20 3.44 -9.04
C ILE A 392 -19.38 1.95 -8.73
N VAL A 393 -18.29 1.23 -8.52
CA VAL A 393 -18.32 -0.21 -8.17
C VAL A 393 -19.14 -0.44 -6.91
N GLN A 394 -18.89 0.31 -5.84
CA GLN A 394 -19.61 0.15 -4.58
C GLN A 394 -21.08 0.53 -4.69
N ALA A 395 -21.42 1.58 -5.43
CA ALA A 395 -22.80 1.98 -5.68
C ALA A 395 -23.58 0.90 -6.42
N VAL A 396 -23.02 0.34 -7.49
CA VAL A 396 -23.64 -0.76 -8.25
C VAL A 396 -23.85 -1.99 -7.37
N LEU A 397 -22.83 -2.41 -6.63
CA LEU A 397 -22.91 -3.58 -5.75
C LEU A 397 -23.94 -3.36 -4.61
N SER A 398 -24.06 -2.14 -4.11
CA SER A 398 -25.06 -1.82 -3.09
C SER A 398 -26.50 -1.86 -3.65
N ALA A 399 -26.69 -1.39 -4.89
CA ALA A 399 -28.00 -1.47 -5.56
C ALA A 399 -28.40 -2.93 -5.81
N GLU A 400 -27.49 -3.74 -6.35
CA GLU A 400 -27.72 -5.18 -6.59
C GLU A 400 -28.03 -5.95 -5.30
N ALA A 401 -27.38 -5.59 -4.20
CA ALA A 401 -27.65 -6.19 -2.88
C ALA A 401 -29.06 -5.88 -2.34
N GLN A 402 -29.61 -4.71 -2.66
CA GLN A 402 -30.99 -4.35 -2.29
C GLN A 402 -32.03 -5.13 -3.11
N GLU A 403 -31.69 -5.54 -4.33
CA GLU A 403 -32.54 -6.36 -5.19
C GLU A 403 -32.48 -7.87 -4.85
N GLY A 404 -31.67 -8.29 -3.89
CA GLY A 404 -31.63 -9.63 -3.32
C GLY A 404 -30.38 -10.46 -3.62
N GLU A 405 -29.42 -9.92 -4.33
CA GLU A 405 -28.16 -10.59 -4.65
C GLU A 405 -26.97 -9.82 -4.03
N ASP A 406 -26.56 -10.18 -2.82
CA ASP A 406 -25.43 -9.53 -2.14
C ASP A 406 -24.09 -10.00 -2.74
N LEU A 407 -23.65 -9.32 -3.77
CA LEU A 407 -22.37 -9.53 -4.44
C LEU A 407 -21.23 -8.66 -3.85
N ARG A 408 -21.49 -7.94 -2.76
CA ARG A 408 -20.45 -7.11 -2.12
C ARG A 408 -19.28 -7.98 -1.68
N PRO A 409 -18.04 -7.52 -1.85
CA PRO A 409 -16.91 -8.20 -1.26
C PRO A 409 -17.17 -8.26 0.25
N HIS A 410 -16.98 -9.41 0.86
CA HIS A 410 -16.63 -9.42 2.27
C HIS A 410 -15.32 -8.63 2.32
N ILE A 411 -15.45 -7.31 2.60
CA ILE A 411 -14.29 -6.51 2.90
C ILE A 411 -13.67 -7.28 4.06
N ASN A 412 -12.63 -8.05 3.75
CA ASN A 412 -11.75 -8.58 4.75
C ASN A 412 -11.14 -7.34 5.41
N ASN A 413 -11.95 -6.66 6.23
CA ASN A 413 -11.41 -5.89 7.31
C ASN A 413 -10.46 -6.89 7.92
N PHE A 414 -9.17 -6.67 7.79
CA PHE A 414 -8.12 -7.45 8.43
C PHE A 414 -8.45 -7.53 9.93
N THR A 415 -9.58 -8.15 10.22
CA THR A 415 -10.08 -8.45 11.54
C THR A 415 -9.34 -9.70 11.91
N TYR A 416 -8.34 -9.52 12.72
CA TYR A 416 -7.78 -10.59 13.51
C TYR A 416 -8.95 -11.28 14.22
N GLU A 417 -9.38 -12.43 13.71
CA GLU A 417 -10.14 -13.34 14.53
C GLU A 417 -9.28 -13.62 15.76
N LYS A 418 -9.90 -13.46 16.92
CA LYS A 418 -9.29 -13.56 18.25
C LYS A 418 -8.66 -14.91 18.50
#